data_45408807e41eebfb5a13ed5756b4ddda
#
_entry.id   45408807e41eebfb5a13ed5756b4ddda
#
_cell.length_a   1.000
_cell.length_b   1.000
_cell.length_c   1.000
_cell.angle_alpha   90.00
_cell.angle_beta   90.00
_cell.angle_gamma   90.00
#
_symmetry.space_group_name_H-M   'P 1'
#
loop_
_entity.id
_entity.type
_entity.pdbx_description
1 polymer ?
#
loop_
_entity_poly.entity_id
_entity_poly.type
_entity_poly.pdbx_seq_one_letter_code
_entity_poly.pdbx_strand_id
1 'polypeptide(L)'
;MFRESLATLIVLSLILSSQVACQDEGAGPHARADEGSTLPFPAPPMGGKVGTTMQESVDKWREQARHLPEDAPNILIVMLDDAGFGQAATFGGEINTPTLSRLANEGISYNAFHTVAMCSPTRAALMTGRNHNRVGFGQIAELANDWDGYTGIIPKSSATIAEVLGHYGYASAAFGKDHNTPVDELANGPYRRTPIGRGYDYFYGFLAGETSQWEPALWENNSPISPPHVEHYEDFHLTEAMADKAIAWMRRHLVMNPDRPFLMWWTPGAVHGPH
;
A
#
# COMPACT_ATOMS: atom_id res chain seq x y z
N MET A 1 33.09 34.50 68.62
CA MET A 1 34.47 34.48 68.13
C MET A 1 34.41 33.71 66.78
N PHE A 2 34.95 34.31 65.73
CA PHE A 2 35.07 33.85 64.34
C PHE A 2 33.84 33.94 63.44
N ARG A 3 33.92 34.96 62.63
CA ARG A 3 33.28 35.17 61.31
C ARG A 3 33.94 34.23 60.32
N GLU A 4 33.16 33.64 59.44
CA GLU A 4 33.69 33.30 58.12
C GLU A 4 32.68 33.60 57.03
N SER A 5 33.22 34.07 55.94
CA SER A 5 32.64 34.80 54.85
C SER A 5 32.04 33.87 53.82
N LEU A 6 30.83 34.16 53.36
CA LEU A 6 30.17 33.44 52.26
C LEU A 6 30.70 34.00 50.95
N ALA A 7 31.49 33.24 50.23
CA ALA A 7 31.89 33.55 48.83
C ALA A 7 30.89 32.94 47.88
N THR A 8 30.12 33.79 47.25
CA THR A 8 29.18 33.43 46.19
C THR A 8 29.95 33.21 44.90
N LEU A 9 30.02 31.94 44.44
CA LEU A 9 30.58 31.60 43.14
C LEU A 9 29.46 31.65 42.07
N ILE A 10 29.48 32.69 41.22
CA ILE A 10 28.62 32.76 40.05
C ILE A 10 29.31 31.96 38.93
N VAL A 11 28.76 30.79 38.60
CA VAL A 11 29.17 30.00 37.45
C VAL A 11 28.35 30.49 36.27
N LEU A 12 28.99 31.26 35.39
CA LEU A 12 28.45 31.70 34.13
C LEU A 12 28.62 30.57 33.11
N SER A 13 27.60 29.72 32.90
CA SER A 13 27.61 28.71 31.85
C SER A 13 27.31 29.38 30.51
N LEU A 14 28.34 29.55 29.69
CA LEU A 14 28.22 29.86 28.29
C LEU A 14 27.63 28.60 27.57
N ILE A 15 26.38 28.68 27.19
CA ILE A 15 25.79 27.72 26.23
C ILE A 15 26.27 28.13 24.84
N LEU A 16 27.32 27.45 24.35
CA LEU A 16 27.66 27.48 22.93
C LEU A 16 26.62 26.63 22.20
N SER A 17 25.66 27.28 21.58
CA SER A 17 24.79 26.64 20.58
C SER A 17 25.61 26.38 19.32
N SER A 18 26.20 25.19 19.24
CA SER A 18 26.71 24.66 17.97
C SER A 18 25.51 24.37 17.04
N GLN A 19 25.23 25.29 16.14
CA GLN A 19 24.43 24.99 14.96
C GLN A 19 25.25 24.04 14.10
N VAL A 20 24.92 22.75 14.14
CA VAL A 20 25.33 21.80 13.12
C VAL A 20 24.51 22.13 11.90
N ALA A 21 25.09 22.93 11.00
CA ALA A 21 24.60 23.04 9.65
C ALA A 21 24.82 21.67 9.00
N CYS A 22 23.75 20.91 8.78
CA CYS A 22 23.77 19.82 7.82
C CYS A 22 24.08 20.46 6.47
N GLN A 23 25.34 20.35 6.03
CA GLN A 23 25.69 20.61 4.64
C GLN A 23 25.07 19.48 3.81
N ASP A 24 24.10 19.86 3.00
CA ASP A 24 23.47 19.02 1.97
C ASP A 24 24.54 18.78 0.90
N GLU A 25 25.35 17.70 1.06
CA GLU A 25 26.27 17.26 0.02
C GLU A 25 25.46 16.65 -1.12
N GLY A 26 25.31 17.41 -2.18
CA GLY A 26 25.15 17.06 -3.56
C GLY A 26 24.45 15.74 -3.88
N ALA A 27 23.14 15.62 -3.68
CA ALA A 27 22.33 14.76 -4.52
C ALA A 27 22.31 15.39 -5.92
N GLY A 28 22.78 14.62 -6.93
CA GLY A 28 22.67 15.01 -8.32
C GLY A 28 21.25 15.43 -8.73
N PRO A 29 21.00 15.89 -9.94
CA PRO A 29 19.74 16.47 -10.33
C PRO A 29 18.64 15.38 -10.40
N HIS A 30 18.25 14.87 -9.26
CA HIS A 30 16.96 14.24 -9.11
C HIS A 30 15.97 15.41 -9.21
N ALA A 31 15.14 15.40 -10.26
CA ALA A 31 14.01 16.28 -10.32
C ALA A 31 13.18 16.01 -9.06
N ARG A 32 13.35 16.85 -8.03
CA ARG A 32 12.44 16.87 -6.88
C ARG A 32 11.06 17.06 -7.51
N ALA A 33 10.16 16.12 -7.25
CA ALA A 33 8.75 16.41 -7.45
C ALA A 33 8.53 17.76 -6.79
N ASP A 34 8.04 18.74 -7.55
CA ASP A 34 7.89 20.11 -7.07
C ASP A 34 7.25 20.08 -5.67
N GLU A 35 7.99 20.58 -4.67
CA GLU A 35 7.46 20.74 -3.31
C GLU A 35 6.20 21.59 -3.42
N GLY A 36 5.02 20.94 -3.29
CA GLY A 36 3.73 21.59 -3.42
C GLY A 36 2.91 21.17 -4.64
N SER A 37 3.36 20.21 -5.47
CA SER A 37 2.51 19.67 -6.53
C SER A 37 1.29 18.96 -5.94
N THR A 38 0.11 19.41 -6.32
CA THR A 38 -1.16 18.82 -5.92
C THR A 38 -1.54 17.73 -6.93
N LEU A 39 -1.88 16.54 -6.42
CA LEU A 39 -2.40 15.47 -7.28
C LEU A 39 -3.89 15.69 -7.61
N PRO A 40 -4.36 15.29 -8.81
CA PRO A 40 -3.55 14.75 -9.92
C PRO A 40 -2.66 15.83 -10.56
N PHE A 41 -1.53 15.41 -11.12
CA PHE A 41 -0.69 16.36 -11.86
C PHE A 41 -1.46 17.01 -13.01
N PRO A 42 -1.19 18.29 -13.33
CA PRO A 42 -1.84 18.95 -14.44
C PRO A 42 -1.54 18.23 -15.76
N ALA A 43 -2.52 18.18 -16.66
CA ALA A 43 -2.32 17.57 -17.96
C ALA A 43 -1.19 18.31 -18.72
N PRO A 44 -0.25 17.58 -19.35
CA PRO A 44 0.81 18.21 -20.13
C PRO A 44 0.23 19.02 -21.29
N PRO A 45 0.93 20.07 -21.75
CA PRO A 45 0.48 20.89 -22.87
C PRO A 45 0.35 20.05 -24.15
N MET A 46 -0.46 20.51 -25.08
CA MET A 46 -0.63 19.86 -26.37
C MET A 46 0.71 19.78 -27.10
N GLY A 47 1.08 18.59 -27.57
CA GLY A 47 2.36 18.36 -28.26
C GLY A 47 2.38 18.85 -29.71
N GLY A 48 1.24 18.80 -30.38
CA GLY A 48 1.08 19.18 -31.79
C GLY A 48 0.59 20.60 -31.99
N LYS A 49 0.34 20.94 -33.24
CA LYS A 49 -0.23 22.23 -33.68
C LYS A 49 -1.55 21.99 -34.39
N VAL A 50 -2.58 22.70 -33.99
CA VAL A 50 -3.86 22.73 -34.70
C VAL A 50 -3.86 23.92 -35.64
N GLY A 51 -3.94 23.66 -36.97
CA GLY A 51 -4.10 24.65 -38.00
C GLY A 51 -5.58 24.84 -38.37
N THR A 52 -5.85 25.76 -39.32
CA THR A 52 -7.19 25.98 -39.83
C THR A 52 -7.64 24.81 -40.72
N THR A 53 -6.66 24.08 -41.28
CA THR A 53 -6.88 22.91 -42.14
C THR A 53 -6.08 21.73 -41.62
N MET A 54 -6.45 20.51 -42.06
CA MET A 54 -5.68 19.30 -41.73
C MET A 54 -4.24 19.35 -42.26
N GLN A 55 -4.03 19.98 -43.42
CA GLN A 55 -2.69 20.12 -44.00
C GLN A 55 -1.78 21.04 -43.20
N GLU A 56 -2.34 22.01 -42.50
CA GLU A 56 -1.59 22.92 -41.61
C GLU A 56 -1.40 22.38 -40.19
N SER A 57 -2.11 21.32 -39.87
CA SER A 57 -2.09 20.70 -38.56
C SER A 57 -0.94 19.71 -38.46
N VAL A 58 -0.27 19.68 -37.29
CA VAL A 58 0.79 18.73 -36.98
C VAL A 58 0.33 17.88 -35.82
N ASP A 59 0.16 16.58 -36.06
CA ASP A 59 -0.15 15.60 -35.04
C ASP A 59 1.11 15.22 -34.25
N LYS A 60 1.05 15.42 -32.95
CA LYS A 60 2.10 14.98 -32.01
C LYS A 60 1.46 14.66 -30.67
N TRP A 61 1.72 13.45 -30.16
CA TRP A 61 1.29 13.06 -28.83
C TRP A 61 1.86 13.98 -27.75
N ARG A 62 1.09 14.18 -26.68
CA ARG A 62 1.57 14.91 -25.50
C ARG A 62 2.68 14.10 -24.85
N GLU A 63 3.78 14.76 -24.55
CA GLU A 63 4.85 14.16 -23.77
C GLU A 63 4.41 14.11 -22.30
N GLN A 64 4.27 12.91 -21.75
CA GLN A 64 3.95 12.73 -20.35
C GLN A 64 5.20 13.02 -19.53
N ALA A 65 5.07 13.91 -18.56
CA ALA A 65 6.17 14.13 -17.62
C ALA A 65 6.38 12.84 -16.79
N ARG A 66 7.64 12.42 -16.67
CA ARG A 66 8.01 11.33 -15.76
C ARG A 66 8.22 11.92 -14.37
N HIS A 67 7.36 11.57 -13.44
CA HIS A 67 7.41 12.05 -12.04
C HIS A 67 8.17 11.10 -11.12
N LEU A 68 8.69 9.99 -11.65
CA LEU A 68 9.48 9.01 -10.91
C LEU A 68 10.97 9.11 -11.31
N PRO A 69 11.90 8.86 -10.38
CA PRO A 69 13.30 8.61 -10.72
C PRO A 69 13.41 7.40 -11.66
N GLU A 70 14.51 7.33 -12.43
CA GLU A 70 14.73 6.24 -13.40
C GLU A 70 14.85 4.87 -12.72
N ASP A 71 15.37 4.86 -11.49
CA ASP A 71 15.58 3.69 -10.65
C ASP A 71 14.48 3.46 -9.61
N ALA A 72 13.28 4.00 -9.82
CA ALA A 72 12.16 3.81 -8.91
C ALA A 72 11.91 2.31 -8.65
N PRO A 73 11.91 1.84 -7.38
CA PRO A 73 11.85 0.42 -7.06
C PRO A 73 10.45 -0.15 -7.25
N ASN A 74 10.39 -1.45 -7.53
CA ASN A 74 9.15 -2.20 -7.36
C ASN A 74 8.84 -2.34 -5.87
N ILE A 75 7.55 -2.29 -5.52
CA ILE A 75 7.08 -2.38 -4.15
C ILE A 75 6.20 -3.63 -4.01
N LEU A 76 6.60 -4.54 -3.12
CA LEU A 76 5.78 -5.69 -2.73
C LEU A 76 5.44 -5.57 -1.25
N ILE A 77 4.15 -5.48 -0.93
CA ILE A 77 3.62 -5.53 0.44
C ILE A 77 3.04 -6.92 0.65
N VAL A 78 3.57 -7.64 1.64
CA VAL A 78 3.06 -8.94 2.08
C VAL A 78 2.48 -8.77 3.47
N MET A 79 1.20 -9.06 3.64
CA MET A 79 0.54 -8.97 4.94
C MET A 79 -0.21 -10.27 5.23
N LEU A 80 0.29 -11.03 6.20
CA LEU A 80 -0.38 -12.22 6.70
C LEU A 80 -1.55 -11.82 7.61
N ASP A 81 -2.58 -12.62 7.63
CA ASP A 81 -3.79 -12.38 8.42
C ASP A 81 -3.77 -13.27 9.67
N ASP A 82 -4.00 -12.67 10.84
CA ASP A 82 -3.95 -13.31 12.15
C ASP A 82 -2.62 -14.04 12.48
N ALA A 83 -1.52 -13.65 11.84
CA ALA A 83 -0.20 -14.19 12.14
C ALA A 83 0.50 -13.34 13.20
N GLY A 84 0.77 -13.93 14.36
CA GLY A 84 1.49 -13.27 15.44
C GLY A 84 3.01 -13.29 15.25
N PHE A 85 3.69 -12.33 15.85
CA PHE A 85 5.15 -12.19 15.80
C PHE A 85 5.90 -13.46 16.17
N GLY A 86 5.44 -14.15 17.24
CA GLY A 86 6.08 -15.36 17.76
C GLY A 86 5.79 -16.65 17.01
N GLN A 87 5.09 -16.62 15.86
CA GLN A 87 4.75 -17.83 15.11
C GLN A 87 5.83 -18.21 14.08
N ALA A 88 6.42 -17.22 13.42
CA ALA A 88 7.44 -17.46 12.41
C ALA A 88 8.80 -17.84 13.01
N ALA A 89 9.46 -18.86 12.44
CA ALA A 89 10.81 -19.26 12.87
C ALA A 89 11.83 -18.11 12.77
N THR A 90 11.61 -17.17 11.87
CA THR A 90 12.39 -15.93 11.73
C THR A 90 12.51 -15.14 13.02
N PHE A 91 11.51 -15.19 13.89
CA PHE A 91 11.45 -14.52 15.19
C PHE A 91 11.44 -15.49 16.38
N GLY A 92 11.86 -16.74 16.17
CA GLY A 92 11.97 -17.76 17.21
C GLY A 92 10.73 -18.63 17.38
N GLY A 93 9.74 -18.54 16.47
CA GLY A 93 8.55 -19.38 16.44
C GLY A 93 8.79 -20.78 15.86
N GLU A 94 7.75 -21.62 15.88
CA GLU A 94 7.85 -23.01 15.46
C GLU A 94 7.59 -23.23 13.96
N ILE A 95 6.96 -22.24 13.27
CA ILE A 95 6.59 -22.35 11.87
C ILE A 95 7.80 -22.05 11.00
N ASN A 96 8.19 -23.01 10.17
CA ASN A 96 9.31 -22.87 9.24
C ASN A 96 9.00 -21.82 8.16
N THR A 97 9.68 -20.66 8.22
CA THR A 97 9.48 -19.53 7.32
C THR A 97 10.82 -19.11 6.65
N PRO A 98 11.39 -19.97 5.78
CA PRO A 98 12.76 -19.76 5.25
C PRO A 98 12.86 -18.48 4.41
N THR A 99 11.82 -18.11 3.67
CA THR A 99 11.81 -16.89 2.86
C THR A 99 11.81 -15.64 3.75
N LEU A 100 11.01 -15.61 4.81
CA LEU A 100 11.02 -14.49 5.76
C LEU A 100 12.37 -14.39 6.46
N SER A 101 12.97 -15.52 6.84
CA SER A 101 14.31 -15.54 7.44
C SER A 101 15.39 -15.01 6.49
N ARG A 102 15.33 -15.36 5.20
CA ARG A 102 16.22 -14.81 4.19
C ARG A 102 16.04 -13.29 4.05
N LEU A 103 14.80 -12.81 3.95
CA LEU A 103 14.52 -11.37 3.84
C LEU A 103 14.96 -10.60 5.09
N ALA A 104 14.78 -11.18 6.28
CA ALA A 104 15.24 -10.58 7.51
C ALA A 104 16.77 -10.46 7.59
N ASN A 105 17.50 -11.43 7.03
CA ASN A 105 18.96 -11.41 6.99
C ASN A 105 19.51 -10.43 5.92
N GLU A 106 18.78 -10.19 4.85
CA GLU A 106 19.17 -9.31 3.74
C GLU A 106 18.64 -7.86 3.93
N GLY A 107 17.71 -7.64 4.83
CA GLY A 107 16.99 -6.39 5.02
C GLY A 107 16.99 -5.88 6.46
N ILE A 108 15.95 -5.13 6.79
CA ILE A 108 15.76 -4.53 8.12
C ILE A 108 14.59 -5.23 8.81
N SER A 109 14.83 -5.71 10.04
CA SER A 109 13.80 -6.25 10.92
C SER A 109 13.45 -5.26 12.03
N TYR A 110 12.16 -4.98 12.20
CA TYR A 110 11.66 -4.14 13.29
C TYR A 110 11.19 -5.01 14.45
N ASN A 111 11.64 -4.72 15.65
CA ASN A 111 11.25 -5.42 16.88
C ASN A 111 10.22 -4.65 17.72
N ALA A 112 9.83 -3.45 17.29
CA ALA A 112 8.84 -2.59 17.93
C ALA A 112 7.84 -2.07 16.89
N PHE A 113 7.33 -2.95 16.03
CA PHE A 113 6.33 -2.63 15.02
C PHE A 113 4.93 -3.01 15.54
N HIS A 114 4.02 -2.05 15.57
CA HIS A 114 2.67 -2.23 16.11
C HIS A 114 1.62 -2.02 15.02
N THR A 115 0.63 -2.88 15.00
CA THR A 115 -0.57 -2.75 14.17
C THR A 115 -1.81 -2.58 15.07
N VAL A 116 -2.95 -2.29 14.46
CA VAL A 116 -4.23 -2.42 15.16
C VAL A 116 -4.52 -3.91 15.33
N ALA A 117 -5.04 -4.32 16.47
CA ALA A 117 -5.38 -5.73 16.73
C ALA A 117 -6.67 -6.19 15.99
N MET A 118 -6.90 -5.66 14.80
CA MET A 118 -8.05 -5.97 13.93
C MET A 118 -7.64 -5.78 12.46
N CYS A 119 -8.19 -6.63 11.58
CA CYS A 119 -7.82 -6.70 10.17
C CYS A 119 -8.20 -5.45 9.36
N SER A 120 -9.50 -5.09 9.25
CA SER A 120 -9.92 -3.91 8.44
C SER A 120 -9.26 -2.60 8.89
N PRO A 121 -9.17 -2.28 10.20
CA PRO A 121 -8.48 -1.09 10.66
C PRO A 121 -6.99 -1.05 10.30
N THR A 122 -6.28 -2.17 10.46
CA THR A 122 -4.86 -2.28 10.06
C THR A 122 -4.69 -2.06 8.56
N ARG A 123 -5.56 -2.70 7.74
CA ARG A 123 -5.53 -2.56 6.27
C ARG A 123 -5.81 -1.14 5.84
N ALA A 124 -6.84 -0.50 6.40
CA ALA A 124 -7.16 0.90 6.13
C ALA A 124 -6.01 1.86 6.51
N ALA A 125 -5.39 1.65 7.67
CA ALA A 125 -4.25 2.45 8.11
C ALA A 125 -3.04 2.29 7.18
N LEU A 126 -2.67 1.04 6.83
CA LEU A 126 -1.56 0.75 5.93
C LEU A 126 -1.81 1.29 4.52
N MET A 127 -3.03 1.10 4.01
CA MET A 127 -3.42 1.54 2.66
C MET A 127 -3.40 3.06 2.49
N THR A 128 -3.73 3.81 3.56
CA THR A 128 -3.89 5.28 3.50
C THR A 128 -2.76 6.06 4.16
N GLY A 129 -1.89 5.39 4.93
CA GLY A 129 -0.88 6.07 5.76
C GLY A 129 -1.48 6.93 6.88
N ARG A 130 -2.75 6.69 7.27
CA ARG A 130 -3.48 7.47 8.28
C ARG A 130 -3.95 6.60 9.43
N ASN A 131 -4.17 7.23 10.58
CA ASN A 131 -4.84 6.53 11.68
C ASN A 131 -6.20 5.98 11.21
N HIS A 132 -6.49 4.74 11.55
CA HIS A 132 -7.68 4.01 11.09
C HIS A 132 -9.01 4.70 11.45
N ASN A 133 -9.13 5.33 12.63
CA ASN A 133 -10.32 6.10 13.00
C ASN A 133 -10.51 7.32 12.10
N ARG A 134 -9.42 7.95 11.66
CA ARG A 134 -9.47 9.10 10.74
C ARG A 134 -10.01 8.74 9.36
N VAL A 135 -9.97 7.47 9.02
CA VAL A 135 -10.44 6.96 7.73
C VAL A 135 -11.65 6.03 7.86
N GLY A 136 -12.38 6.14 8.98
CA GLY A 136 -13.66 5.49 9.16
C GLY A 136 -13.60 4.04 9.65
N PHE A 137 -12.43 3.51 9.99
CA PHE A 137 -12.24 2.13 10.42
C PHE A 137 -11.84 2.01 11.89
N GLY A 138 -12.68 2.54 12.78
CA GLY A 138 -12.53 2.35 14.23
C GLY A 138 -12.74 0.90 14.67
N GLN A 139 -13.37 0.08 13.81
CA GLN A 139 -13.59 -1.35 13.97
C GLN A 139 -13.67 -2.06 12.62
N ILE A 140 -13.95 -3.37 12.61
CA ILE A 140 -14.08 -4.16 11.37
C ILE A 140 -15.26 -3.70 10.53
N ALA A 141 -15.20 -3.94 9.21
CA ALA A 141 -16.20 -3.45 8.25
C ALA A 141 -17.64 -3.93 8.57
N GLU A 142 -17.79 -5.16 9.05
CA GLU A 142 -19.07 -5.78 9.38
C GLU A 142 -19.78 -5.14 10.58
N LEU A 143 -19.04 -4.45 11.44
CA LEU A 143 -19.56 -3.75 12.61
C LEU A 143 -19.63 -2.23 12.40
N ALA A 144 -19.51 -1.78 11.15
CA ALA A 144 -19.62 -0.38 10.80
C ALA A 144 -20.96 0.22 11.26
N ASN A 145 -20.92 1.49 11.64
CA ASN A 145 -22.09 2.25 12.06
C ASN A 145 -21.93 3.72 11.64
N ASP A 146 -22.89 4.57 11.95
CA ASP A 146 -22.95 5.98 11.55
C ASP A 146 -22.13 6.93 12.43
N TRP A 147 -21.32 6.42 13.37
CA TRP A 147 -20.48 7.27 14.21
C TRP A 147 -19.24 7.72 13.49
N ASP A 148 -18.81 8.95 13.78
CA ASP A 148 -17.54 9.48 13.25
C ASP A 148 -16.37 8.55 13.56
N GLY A 149 -15.64 8.17 12.51
CA GLY A 149 -14.51 7.25 12.62
C GLY A 149 -14.87 5.77 12.60
N TYR A 150 -16.17 5.38 12.52
CA TYR A 150 -16.62 3.99 12.56
C TYR A 150 -17.50 3.58 11.37
N THR A 151 -17.50 4.39 10.32
CA THR A 151 -18.39 4.22 9.17
C THR A 151 -18.07 3.04 8.27
N GLY A 152 -16.90 2.40 8.43
CA GLY A 152 -16.42 1.35 7.51
C GLY A 152 -16.17 1.86 6.08
N ILE A 153 -15.99 3.17 5.93
CA ILE A 153 -15.83 3.82 4.62
C ILE A 153 -14.60 4.71 4.64
N ILE A 154 -13.59 4.39 3.84
CA ILE A 154 -12.47 5.30 3.59
C ILE A 154 -13.01 6.49 2.79
N PRO A 155 -12.95 7.72 3.34
CA PRO A 155 -13.48 8.89 2.64
C PRO A 155 -12.65 9.23 1.40
N LYS A 156 -13.28 9.84 0.40
CA LYS A 156 -12.58 10.27 -0.83
C LYS A 156 -11.47 11.31 -0.61
N SER A 157 -11.49 11.99 0.53
CA SER A 157 -10.43 12.91 0.96
C SER A 157 -9.16 12.21 1.44
N SER A 158 -9.18 10.88 1.53
CA SER A 158 -8.04 10.04 1.91
C SER A 158 -7.70 9.12 0.75
N ALA A 159 -6.65 9.47 0.02
CA ALA A 159 -6.15 8.64 -1.07
C ALA A 159 -5.48 7.38 -0.51
N THR A 160 -5.56 6.29 -1.28
CA THR A 160 -4.79 5.07 -1.02
C THR A 160 -3.39 5.17 -1.60
N ILE A 161 -2.50 4.30 -1.14
CA ILE A 161 -1.16 4.16 -1.72
C ILE A 161 -1.22 3.86 -3.23
N ALA A 162 -2.20 3.07 -3.69
CA ALA A 162 -2.39 2.77 -5.11
C ALA A 162 -2.83 4.01 -5.90
N GLU A 163 -3.79 4.80 -5.38
CA GLU A 163 -4.21 6.06 -5.98
C GLU A 163 -3.03 7.04 -6.10
N VAL A 164 -2.24 7.21 -5.02
CA VAL A 164 -1.09 8.12 -5.02
C VAL A 164 -0.03 7.66 -6.01
N LEU A 165 0.45 6.41 -5.89
CA LEU A 165 1.51 5.88 -6.74
C LEU A 165 1.10 5.79 -8.22
N GLY A 166 -0.20 5.55 -8.49
CA GLY A 166 -0.74 5.59 -9.85
C GLY A 166 -0.54 6.94 -10.53
N HIS A 167 -0.69 8.05 -9.81
CA HIS A 167 -0.39 9.39 -10.34
C HIS A 167 1.09 9.58 -10.67
N TYR A 168 1.98 8.91 -9.95
CA TYR A 168 3.41 8.92 -10.26
C TYR A 168 3.79 7.95 -11.39
N GLY A 169 2.90 7.07 -11.82
CA GLY A 169 3.14 6.17 -12.94
C GLY A 169 3.35 4.70 -12.57
N TYR A 170 3.24 4.32 -11.31
CA TYR A 170 3.25 2.91 -10.93
C TYR A 170 2.08 2.15 -11.55
N ALA A 171 2.33 0.90 -11.96
CA ALA A 171 1.27 -0.07 -12.11
C ALA A 171 0.95 -0.69 -10.76
N SER A 172 -0.30 -1.10 -10.53
CA SER A 172 -0.66 -1.65 -9.23
C SER A 172 -1.57 -2.87 -9.34
N ALA A 173 -1.35 -3.84 -8.46
CA ALA A 173 -2.19 -5.02 -8.35
C ALA A 173 -2.38 -5.42 -6.89
N ALA A 174 -3.59 -5.89 -6.57
CA ALA A 174 -3.91 -6.43 -5.26
C ALA A 174 -4.36 -7.89 -5.38
N PHE A 175 -3.86 -8.72 -4.47
CA PHE A 175 -4.16 -10.16 -4.41
C PHE A 175 -4.54 -10.55 -2.99
N GLY A 176 -5.70 -11.18 -2.83
CA GLY A 176 -6.16 -11.73 -1.57
C GLY A 176 -7.26 -10.95 -0.89
N LYS A 177 -7.21 -10.86 0.43
CA LYS A 177 -8.21 -10.24 1.29
C LYS A 177 -8.17 -8.72 1.18
N ASP A 178 -9.32 -8.12 0.82
CA ASP A 178 -9.49 -6.67 0.86
C ASP A 178 -9.95 -6.18 2.23
N HIS A 179 -11.12 -6.61 2.67
CA HIS A 179 -11.77 -6.28 3.95
C HIS A 179 -11.93 -4.78 4.23
N ASN A 180 -11.82 -3.93 3.21
CA ASN A 180 -12.09 -2.49 3.28
C ASN A 180 -13.20 -2.03 2.34
N THR A 181 -13.73 -2.93 1.50
CA THR A 181 -14.95 -2.69 0.75
C THR A 181 -16.13 -2.65 1.72
N PRO A 182 -16.96 -1.58 1.72
CA PRO A 182 -18.14 -1.52 2.57
C PRO A 182 -19.12 -2.68 2.31
N VAL A 183 -19.75 -3.16 3.36
CA VAL A 183 -20.64 -4.33 3.31
C VAL A 183 -21.79 -4.16 2.32
N ASP A 184 -22.31 -2.95 2.17
CA ASP A 184 -23.39 -2.62 1.22
C ASP A 184 -22.95 -2.72 -0.26
N GLU A 185 -21.65 -2.63 -0.54
CA GLU A 185 -21.07 -2.79 -1.88
C GLU A 185 -20.73 -4.24 -2.24
N LEU A 186 -20.69 -5.17 -1.27
CA LEU A 186 -20.27 -6.55 -1.50
C LEU A 186 -21.18 -7.34 -2.43
N ALA A 187 -22.48 -7.12 -2.39
CA ALA A 187 -23.45 -7.92 -3.13
C ALA A 187 -23.82 -7.33 -4.49
N ASN A 188 -24.11 -6.02 -4.53
CA ASN A 188 -24.78 -5.40 -5.68
C ASN A 188 -24.08 -4.13 -6.20
N GLY A 189 -22.89 -3.85 -5.73
CA GLY A 189 -22.19 -2.60 -6.07
C GLY A 189 -22.77 -1.36 -5.36
N PRO A 190 -22.32 -0.21 -5.76
CA PRO A 190 -21.75 0.20 -7.04
C PRO A 190 -20.24 -0.02 -7.24
N TYR A 191 -19.58 -0.79 -6.42
CA TYR A 191 -18.13 -1.19 -6.50
C TYR A 191 -17.15 -0.02 -6.61
N ARG A 192 -17.49 1.12 -6.02
CA ARG A 192 -16.66 2.34 -6.06
C ARG A 192 -15.54 2.32 -5.03
N ARG A 193 -15.66 1.43 -4.04
CA ARG A 193 -14.75 1.33 -2.90
C ARG A 193 -14.05 -0.04 -2.82
N THR A 194 -14.22 -0.86 -3.85
CA THR A 194 -13.43 -2.07 -4.09
C THR A 194 -11.98 -1.70 -4.37
N PRO A 195 -11.03 -2.62 -4.34
CA PRO A 195 -9.64 -2.33 -4.72
C PRO A 195 -9.51 -1.59 -6.06
N ILE A 196 -10.27 -1.99 -7.08
CA ILE A 196 -10.29 -1.28 -8.38
C ILE A 196 -10.80 0.16 -8.22
N GLY A 197 -11.89 0.33 -7.49
CA GLY A 197 -12.46 1.67 -7.21
C GLY A 197 -11.54 2.55 -6.35
N ARG A 198 -10.51 1.97 -5.73
CA ARG A 198 -9.51 2.60 -4.87
C ARG A 198 -8.11 2.61 -5.47
N GLY A 199 -8.01 2.52 -6.81
CA GLY A 199 -6.80 2.85 -7.56
C GLY A 199 -5.92 1.68 -7.95
N TYR A 200 -6.27 0.43 -7.63
CA TYR A 200 -5.55 -0.72 -8.15
C TYR A 200 -5.94 -0.99 -9.61
N ASP A 201 -4.96 -1.27 -10.46
CA ASP A 201 -5.17 -1.60 -11.87
C ASP A 201 -5.69 -3.05 -12.05
N TYR A 202 -5.44 -3.91 -11.06
CA TYR A 202 -5.87 -5.32 -11.06
C TYR A 202 -6.14 -5.80 -9.64
N PHE A 203 -7.15 -6.65 -9.51
CA PHE A 203 -7.52 -7.33 -8.27
C PHE A 203 -7.87 -8.80 -8.52
N TYR A 204 -7.40 -9.69 -7.65
CA TYR A 204 -7.82 -11.08 -7.58
C TYR A 204 -7.83 -11.54 -6.12
N GLY A 205 -9.00 -11.91 -5.61
CA GLY A 205 -9.13 -12.28 -4.21
C GLY A 205 -10.56 -12.23 -3.71
N PHE A 206 -10.77 -11.83 -2.47
CA PHE A 206 -12.08 -11.71 -1.87
C PHE A 206 -12.25 -10.37 -1.13
N LEU A 207 -13.49 -9.86 -1.12
CA LEU A 207 -13.77 -8.52 -0.60
C LEU A 207 -14.11 -8.51 0.89
N ALA A 208 -14.67 -9.60 1.41
CA ALA A 208 -15.12 -9.74 2.79
C ALA A 208 -13.97 -10.00 3.79
N GLY A 209 -14.34 -10.14 5.06
CA GLY A 209 -13.41 -10.40 6.16
C GLY A 209 -12.81 -11.79 6.17
N GLU A 210 -13.50 -12.76 5.58
CA GLU A 210 -13.08 -14.16 5.51
C GLU A 210 -13.68 -14.86 4.30
N THR A 211 -13.11 -15.99 3.91
CA THR A 211 -13.63 -16.88 2.89
C THR A 211 -13.01 -18.28 3.06
N SER A 212 -13.67 -19.32 2.55
CA SER A 212 -13.05 -20.64 2.47
C SER A 212 -11.77 -20.60 1.64
N GLN A 213 -10.75 -21.34 2.05
CA GLN A 213 -9.53 -21.50 1.26
C GLN A 213 -9.71 -22.45 0.07
N TRP A 214 -10.73 -23.31 0.12
CA TRP A 214 -11.02 -24.35 -0.88
C TRP A 214 -12.17 -23.97 -1.80
N GLU A 215 -13.19 -23.30 -1.27
CA GLU A 215 -14.36 -22.82 -2.01
C GLU A 215 -14.59 -21.31 -1.73
N PRO A 216 -13.67 -20.44 -2.18
CA PRO A 216 -13.75 -19.03 -1.87
C PRO A 216 -14.85 -18.30 -2.62
N ALA A 217 -15.43 -17.27 -1.99
CA ALA A 217 -16.20 -16.22 -2.66
C ALA A 217 -15.23 -15.31 -3.43
N LEU A 218 -14.88 -15.70 -4.64
CA LEU A 218 -13.76 -15.13 -5.39
C LEU A 218 -14.18 -14.01 -6.32
N TRP A 219 -13.31 -13.03 -6.46
CA TRP A 219 -13.47 -11.87 -7.34
C TRP A 219 -12.26 -11.69 -8.23
N GLU A 220 -12.49 -11.31 -9.47
CA GLU A 220 -11.47 -10.76 -10.37
C GLU A 220 -11.91 -9.37 -10.81
N ASN A 221 -11.14 -8.35 -10.43
CA ASN A 221 -11.52 -6.94 -10.52
C ASN A 221 -12.86 -6.67 -9.80
N ASN A 222 -13.88 -6.19 -10.51
CA ASN A 222 -15.21 -5.93 -9.97
C ASN A 222 -16.24 -7.01 -10.33
N SER A 223 -15.78 -8.20 -10.70
CA SER A 223 -16.65 -9.30 -11.10
C SER A 223 -16.48 -10.50 -10.18
N PRO A 224 -17.56 -11.03 -9.58
CA PRO A 224 -17.50 -12.30 -8.89
C PRO A 224 -17.19 -13.41 -9.91
N ILE A 225 -16.33 -14.33 -9.52
CA ILE A 225 -15.95 -15.49 -10.35
C ILE A 225 -16.05 -16.76 -9.52
N SER A 226 -16.22 -17.89 -10.18
CA SER A 226 -16.08 -19.19 -9.55
C SER A 226 -14.61 -19.60 -9.48
N PRO A 227 -14.18 -20.31 -8.43
CA PRO A 227 -12.89 -20.98 -8.43
C PRO A 227 -12.76 -21.88 -9.68
N PRO A 228 -11.54 -22.13 -10.17
CA PRO A 228 -11.34 -23.09 -11.25
C PRO A 228 -11.98 -24.45 -10.89
N HIS A 229 -12.64 -25.06 -11.88
CA HIS A 229 -13.15 -26.42 -11.68
C HIS A 229 -11.97 -27.37 -11.53
N VAL A 230 -11.95 -28.11 -10.45
CA VAL A 230 -10.98 -29.16 -10.16
C VAL A 230 -11.72 -30.50 -9.97
N GLU A 231 -11.08 -31.63 -10.26
CA GLU A 231 -11.70 -32.92 -10.13
C GLU A 231 -11.96 -33.29 -8.66
N HIS A 232 -11.02 -32.88 -7.79
CA HIS A 232 -11.14 -32.98 -6.34
C HIS A 232 -10.97 -31.59 -5.73
N TYR A 233 -11.80 -31.20 -4.75
CA TYR A 233 -11.73 -29.89 -4.11
C TYR A 233 -10.36 -29.63 -3.46
N GLU A 234 -9.66 -30.69 -3.05
CA GLU A 234 -8.32 -30.63 -2.46
C GLU A 234 -7.23 -30.19 -3.46
N ASP A 235 -7.53 -30.23 -4.76
CA ASP A 235 -6.61 -29.78 -5.82
C ASP A 235 -6.59 -28.25 -6.00
N PHE A 236 -7.47 -27.54 -5.29
CA PHE A 236 -7.49 -26.08 -5.28
C PHE A 236 -7.19 -25.53 -3.88
N HIS A 237 -6.30 -24.58 -3.78
CA HIS A 237 -6.11 -23.78 -2.57
C HIS A 237 -5.93 -22.32 -2.92
N LEU A 238 -6.73 -21.44 -2.27
CA LEU A 238 -6.78 -20.01 -2.59
C LEU A 238 -5.42 -19.32 -2.53
N THR A 239 -4.60 -19.63 -1.50
CA THR A 239 -3.28 -19.02 -1.36
C THR A 239 -2.35 -19.35 -2.52
N GLU A 240 -2.37 -20.59 -3.03
CA GLU A 240 -1.59 -21.01 -4.19
C GLU A 240 -2.11 -20.35 -5.47
N ALA A 241 -3.42 -20.35 -5.69
CA ALA A 241 -4.04 -19.69 -6.83
C ALA A 241 -3.73 -18.19 -6.87
N MET A 242 -3.72 -17.51 -5.72
CA MET A 242 -3.32 -16.11 -5.63
C MET A 242 -1.84 -15.91 -5.96
N ALA A 243 -0.96 -16.78 -5.48
CA ALA A 243 0.47 -16.71 -5.78
C ALA A 243 0.73 -16.88 -7.28
N ASP A 244 0.07 -17.85 -7.91
CA ASP A 244 0.18 -18.08 -9.34
C ASP A 244 -0.34 -16.91 -10.18
N LYS A 245 -1.47 -16.32 -9.79
CA LYS A 245 -2.01 -15.12 -10.43
C LYS A 245 -1.06 -13.92 -10.26
N ALA A 246 -0.50 -13.74 -9.08
CA ALA A 246 0.46 -12.64 -8.81
C ALA A 246 1.74 -12.81 -9.64
N ILE A 247 2.29 -14.02 -9.72
CA ILE A 247 3.47 -14.32 -10.53
C ILE A 247 3.18 -14.12 -12.02
N ALA A 248 2.02 -14.58 -12.49
CA ALA A 248 1.61 -14.41 -13.90
C ALA A 248 1.42 -12.92 -14.25
N TRP A 249 0.78 -12.15 -13.36
CA TRP A 249 0.62 -10.71 -13.53
C TRP A 249 1.98 -10.01 -13.58
N MET A 250 2.87 -10.29 -12.63
CA MET A 250 4.20 -9.70 -12.55
C MET A 250 5.03 -10.01 -13.79
N ARG A 251 5.07 -11.27 -14.24
CA ARG A 251 5.79 -11.68 -15.45
C ARG A 251 5.29 -10.95 -16.69
N ARG A 252 3.97 -10.86 -16.86
CA ARG A 252 3.36 -10.12 -17.97
C ARG A 252 3.70 -8.63 -17.89
N HIS A 253 3.62 -8.04 -16.71
CA HIS A 253 3.94 -6.64 -16.51
C HIS A 253 5.39 -6.33 -16.89
N LEU A 254 6.36 -7.11 -16.43
CA LEU A 254 7.78 -6.93 -16.72
C LEU A 254 8.12 -7.08 -18.20
N VAL A 255 7.38 -7.92 -18.94
CA VAL A 255 7.55 -8.07 -20.39
C VAL A 255 6.93 -6.89 -21.16
N MET A 256 5.74 -6.46 -20.75
CA MET A 256 5.00 -5.44 -21.49
C MET A 256 5.40 -4.00 -21.13
N ASN A 257 5.91 -3.79 -19.92
CA ASN A 257 6.25 -2.47 -19.37
C ASN A 257 7.54 -2.55 -18.54
N PRO A 258 8.69 -2.89 -19.14
CA PRO A 258 9.94 -3.18 -18.41
C PRO A 258 10.43 -1.99 -17.57
N ASP A 259 10.16 -0.76 -18.02
CA ASP A 259 10.63 0.47 -17.36
C ASP A 259 9.58 1.08 -16.38
N ARG A 260 8.43 0.42 -16.23
CA ARG A 260 7.37 0.89 -15.34
C ARG A 260 7.40 0.12 -14.03
N PRO A 261 7.69 0.77 -12.89
CA PRO A 261 7.66 0.08 -11.60
C PRO A 261 6.24 -0.31 -11.21
N PHE A 262 6.13 -1.29 -10.32
CA PHE A 262 4.83 -1.74 -9.83
C PHE A 262 4.72 -1.71 -8.31
N LEU A 263 3.49 -1.53 -7.83
CA LEU A 263 3.03 -1.81 -6.48
C LEU A 263 2.24 -3.13 -6.51
N MET A 264 2.65 -4.10 -5.72
CA MET A 264 1.91 -5.33 -5.48
C MET A 264 1.51 -5.42 -4.01
N TRP A 265 0.20 -5.52 -3.78
CA TRP A 265 -0.40 -5.74 -2.47
C TRP A 265 -0.82 -7.21 -2.40
N TRP A 266 -0.06 -8.03 -1.67
CA TRP A 266 -0.31 -9.45 -1.54
C TRP A 266 -0.69 -9.80 -0.10
N THR A 267 -1.96 -10.09 0.12
CA THR A 267 -2.55 -10.23 1.44
C THR A 267 -3.42 -11.50 1.49
N PRO A 268 -2.79 -12.68 1.57
CA PRO A 268 -3.54 -13.92 1.67
C PRO A 268 -4.46 -13.90 2.89
N GLY A 269 -5.61 -14.54 2.82
CA GLY A 269 -6.49 -14.71 3.96
C GLY A 269 -5.91 -15.63 5.03
N ALA A 270 -4.90 -16.40 4.69
CA ALA A 270 -4.19 -17.25 5.63
C ALA A 270 -3.32 -16.37 6.59
N VAL A 271 -3.24 -16.69 7.88
CA VAL A 271 -3.72 -17.94 8.52
C VAL A 271 -5.08 -17.76 9.23
N HIS A 272 -5.89 -16.76 8.85
CA HIS A 272 -7.25 -16.58 9.37
C HIS A 272 -8.16 -17.72 8.92
N GLY A 273 -9.02 -18.24 9.81
CA GLY A 273 -10.05 -19.21 9.45
C GLY A 273 -11.11 -18.64 8.49
N PRO A 274 -11.94 -19.51 7.89
CA PRO A 274 -11.91 -20.99 7.96
C PRO A 274 -10.78 -21.59 7.10
N HIS A 275 -10.30 -22.75 7.54
CA HIS A 275 -9.22 -23.52 6.87
C HIS A 275 -9.78 -24.69 6.09
#